data_3ec6fe2d91067183855d984995262684
#
_entry.id   3ec6fe2d91067183855d984995262684
#
_cell.length_a   1.000
_cell.length_b   1.000
_cell.length_c   1.000
_cell.angle_alpha   90.00
_cell.angle_beta   90.00
_cell.angle_gamma   90.00
#
_symmetry.space_group_name_H-M   'P 1'
#
loop_
_entity.id
_entity.type
_entity.pdbx_description
1 polymer ?
#
loop_
_entity_poly.entity_id
_entity_poly.type
_entity_poly.pdbx_seq_one_letter_code
_entity_poly.pdbx_strand_id
1 'polypeptide(L)'
;MTQDEQICSLALTRIPGLGLTGAFRLVSSLGSATRVFEHRKELSQLVPGVSEKIITALNNSEAFRRAEQELTFCEKNHIRCLTLNDEGYPGRLRECDDAPLALFYRGNADLNALHVINMVGTRHATPYGQDICTRCLLYTSPSP
;
A
#
# COMPACT_ATOMS: atom_id res chain seq x y z
N MET A 1 1.00 -14.92 4.91
CA MET A 1 2.03 -13.94 4.56
C MET A 1 2.90 -13.64 5.75
N THR A 2 4.20 -13.43 5.57
CA THR A 2 5.13 -13.25 6.67
C THR A 2 5.11 -11.79 7.13
N GLN A 3 5.25 -11.58 8.44
CA GLN A 3 5.39 -10.27 9.06
C GLN A 3 6.56 -9.48 8.44
N ASP A 4 7.60 -10.19 8.01
CA ASP A 4 8.77 -9.60 7.35
C ASP A 4 8.42 -8.88 6.04
N GLU A 5 7.52 -9.42 5.22
CA GLU A 5 7.08 -8.76 3.98
C GLU A 5 6.31 -7.47 4.25
N GLN A 6 5.49 -7.45 5.30
CA GLN A 6 4.79 -6.23 5.72
C GLN A 6 5.77 -5.16 6.20
N ILE A 7 6.75 -5.53 7.04
CA ILE A 7 7.81 -4.63 7.51
C ILE A 7 8.60 -4.08 6.32
N CYS A 8 9.05 -4.94 5.42
CA CYS A 8 9.81 -4.53 4.24
C CYS A 8 8.99 -3.63 3.31
N SER A 9 7.72 -3.96 3.05
CA SER A 9 6.83 -3.12 2.24
C SER A 9 6.66 -1.72 2.83
N LEU A 10 6.40 -1.63 4.14
CA LEU A 10 6.28 -0.35 4.84
C LEU A 10 7.61 0.41 4.88
N ALA A 11 8.73 -0.28 5.11
CA ALA A 11 10.05 0.34 5.12
C ALA A 11 10.39 0.96 3.75
N LEU A 12 10.07 0.27 2.63
CA LEU A 12 10.26 0.81 1.28
C LEU A 12 9.50 2.13 1.05
N THR A 13 8.30 2.28 1.62
CA THR A 13 7.54 3.54 1.50
C THR A 13 8.20 4.73 2.21
N ARG A 14 9.14 4.46 3.11
CA ARG A 14 9.87 5.46 3.90
C ARG A 14 11.26 5.78 3.35
N ILE A 15 11.68 5.16 2.25
CA ILE A 15 13.00 5.39 1.65
C ILE A 15 13.00 6.74 0.93
N PRO A 16 13.86 7.69 1.35
CA PRO A 16 13.95 9.00 0.71
C PRO A 16 14.31 8.90 -0.77
N GLY A 17 13.57 9.61 -1.62
CA GLY A 17 13.83 9.68 -3.05
C GLY A 17 13.34 8.49 -3.88
N LEU A 18 12.78 7.46 -3.26
CA LEU A 18 12.26 6.30 -4.00
C LEU A 18 10.87 6.59 -4.61
N GLY A 19 9.95 7.19 -3.83
CA GLY A 19 8.58 7.45 -4.25
C GLY A 19 7.74 6.18 -4.46
N LEU A 20 6.44 6.33 -4.71
CA LEU A 20 5.52 5.19 -4.89
C LEU A 20 5.84 4.39 -6.14
N THR A 21 5.99 5.04 -7.29
CA THR A 21 6.30 4.39 -8.57
C THR A 21 7.63 3.64 -8.52
N GLY A 22 8.67 4.25 -7.90
CA GLY A 22 9.97 3.60 -7.75
C GLY A 22 9.89 2.37 -6.86
N ALA A 23 9.19 2.46 -5.74
CA ALA A 23 8.99 1.35 -4.82
C ALA A 23 8.18 0.20 -5.46
N PHE A 24 7.08 0.53 -6.15
CA PHE A 24 6.29 -0.44 -6.91
C PHE A 24 7.13 -1.16 -7.97
N ARG A 25 7.92 -0.41 -8.75
CA ARG A 25 8.81 -0.97 -9.78
C ARG A 25 9.84 -1.94 -9.19
N LEU A 26 10.45 -1.63 -8.05
CA LEU A 26 11.40 -2.52 -7.38
C LEU A 26 10.74 -3.83 -6.95
N VAL A 27 9.57 -3.73 -6.29
CA VAL A 27 8.84 -4.91 -5.83
C VAL A 27 8.34 -5.75 -7.01
N SER A 28 7.80 -5.12 -8.05
CA SER A 28 7.33 -5.83 -9.26
C SER A 28 8.47 -6.54 -10.00
N SER A 29 9.67 -5.95 -10.02
CA SER A 29 10.84 -6.55 -10.69
C SER A 29 11.41 -7.75 -9.93
N LEU A 30 11.38 -7.72 -8.60
CA LEU A 30 11.97 -8.75 -7.75
C LEU A 30 10.96 -9.71 -7.12
N GLY A 31 9.65 -9.38 -7.23
CA GLY A 31 8.55 -10.19 -6.76
C GLY A 31 8.14 -9.96 -5.31
N SER A 32 8.97 -9.36 -4.46
CA SER A 32 8.61 -9.02 -3.08
C SER A 32 9.49 -7.91 -2.50
N ALA A 33 8.98 -7.22 -1.48
CA ALA A 33 9.74 -6.19 -0.77
C ALA A 33 10.91 -6.77 0.01
N THR A 34 10.75 -7.96 0.56
CA THR A 34 11.83 -8.69 1.25
C THR A 34 13.01 -8.92 0.31
N ARG A 35 12.76 -9.40 -0.91
CA ARG A 35 13.81 -9.60 -1.92
C ARG A 35 14.52 -8.31 -2.32
N VAL A 36 13.83 -7.17 -2.33
CA VAL A 36 14.47 -5.87 -2.60
C VAL A 36 15.56 -5.58 -1.57
N PHE A 37 15.31 -5.85 -0.28
CA PHE A 37 16.30 -5.64 0.76
C PHE A 37 17.38 -6.72 0.78
N GLU A 38 17.07 -7.97 0.47
CA GLU A 38 18.05 -9.05 0.35
C GLU A 38 19.08 -8.78 -0.76
N HIS A 39 18.60 -8.37 -1.93
CA HIS A 39 19.42 -8.10 -3.12
C HIS A 39 19.84 -6.64 -3.26
N ARG A 40 19.75 -5.81 -2.20
CA ARG A 40 20.01 -4.37 -2.27
C ARG A 40 21.35 -3.96 -2.87
N LYS A 41 22.38 -4.81 -2.70
CA LYS A 41 23.72 -4.55 -3.26
C LYS A 41 23.80 -4.77 -4.77
N GLU A 42 22.93 -5.58 -5.32
CA GLU A 42 22.88 -5.98 -6.73
C GLU A 42 21.78 -5.24 -7.51
N LEU A 43 21.03 -4.36 -6.85
CA LEU A 43 19.86 -3.68 -7.45
C LEU A 43 20.22 -2.89 -8.72
N SER A 44 21.41 -2.29 -8.79
CA SER A 44 21.86 -1.56 -9.98
C SER A 44 22.00 -2.46 -11.21
N GLN A 45 22.25 -3.75 -11.00
CA GLN A 45 22.35 -4.76 -12.07
C GLN A 45 21.01 -5.39 -12.39
N LEU A 46 20.18 -5.60 -11.38
CA LEU A 46 18.89 -6.29 -11.50
C LEU A 46 17.77 -5.37 -12.01
N VAL A 47 17.80 -4.08 -11.64
CA VAL A 47 16.75 -3.12 -12.01
C VAL A 47 17.38 -1.87 -12.64
N PRO A 48 17.23 -1.69 -13.97
CA PRO A 48 17.79 -0.53 -14.64
C PRO A 48 17.25 0.79 -14.11
N GLY A 49 18.15 1.77 -13.90
CA GLY A 49 17.78 3.12 -13.47
C GLY A 49 17.70 3.32 -11.94
N VAL A 50 18.09 2.32 -11.14
CA VAL A 50 18.25 2.49 -9.69
C VAL A 50 19.58 3.19 -9.42
N SER A 51 19.51 4.37 -8.77
CA SER A 51 20.70 5.13 -8.42
C SER A 51 21.37 4.61 -7.15
N GLU A 52 22.69 4.83 -7.04
CA GLU A 52 23.42 4.48 -5.82
C GLU A 52 22.91 5.19 -4.56
N LYS A 53 22.30 6.38 -4.72
CA LYS A 53 21.64 7.10 -3.64
C LYS A 53 20.48 6.29 -3.05
N ILE A 54 19.69 5.64 -3.88
CA ILE A 54 18.58 4.77 -3.43
C ILE A 54 19.16 3.53 -2.74
N ILE A 55 20.19 2.91 -3.30
CA ILE A 55 20.84 1.73 -2.70
C ILE A 55 21.37 2.07 -1.30
N THR A 56 22.02 3.22 -1.15
CA THR A 56 22.49 3.71 0.14
C THR A 56 21.34 3.98 1.10
N ALA A 57 20.26 4.58 0.61
CA ALA A 57 19.07 4.88 1.41
C ALA A 57 18.34 3.62 1.89
N LEU A 58 18.42 2.49 1.18
CA LEU A 58 17.87 1.20 1.60
C LEU A 58 18.55 0.62 2.86
N ASN A 59 19.72 1.12 3.25
CA ASN A 59 20.36 0.72 4.51
C ASN A 59 19.81 1.51 5.73
N ASN A 60 18.75 2.29 5.57
CA ASN A 60 18.19 3.12 6.62
C ASN A 60 17.44 2.28 7.67
N SER A 61 18.09 2.08 8.82
CA SER A 61 17.50 1.35 9.96
C SER A 61 16.26 2.05 10.56
N GLU A 62 16.16 3.37 10.42
CA GLU A 62 15.01 4.16 10.89
C GLU A 62 13.73 3.80 10.13
N ALA A 63 13.83 3.48 8.83
CA ALA A 63 12.70 3.03 8.04
C ALA A 63 12.09 1.74 8.57
N PHE A 64 12.93 0.79 8.97
CA PHE A 64 12.48 -0.47 9.58
C PHE A 64 11.86 -0.25 10.96
N ARG A 65 12.49 0.54 11.81
CA ARG A 65 11.97 0.86 13.14
C ARG A 65 10.57 1.50 13.04
N ARG A 66 10.37 2.41 12.09
CA ARG A 66 9.06 3.03 11.84
C ARG A 66 8.04 2.03 11.32
N ALA A 67 8.45 1.12 10.41
CA ALA A 67 7.58 0.08 9.90
C ALA A 67 7.09 -0.86 11.03
N GLU A 68 7.95 -1.27 11.94
CA GLU A 68 7.60 -2.08 13.11
C GLU A 68 6.63 -1.36 14.04
N GLN A 69 6.83 -0.05 14.27
CA GLN A 69 5.92 0.76 15.08
C GLN A 69 4.53 0.85 14.45
N GLU A 70 4.46 1.05 13.12
CA GLU A 70 3.19 1.09 12.38
C GLU A 70 2.45 -0.25 12.45
N LEU A 71 3.14 -1.38 12.29
CA LEU A 71 2.52 -2.70 12.44
C LEU A 71 2.04 -2.95 13.86
N THR A 72 2.82 -2.61 14.87
CA THR A 72 2.41 -2.71 16.27
C THR A 72 1.15 -1.87 16.54
N PHE A 73 1.08 -0.67 15.97
CA PHE A 73 -0.11 0.17 16.05
C PHE A 73 -1.32 -0.48 15.36
N CYS A 74 -1.11 -1.05 14.18
CA CYS A 74 -2.16 -1.75 13.44
C CYS A 74 -2.75 -2.93 14.23
N GLU A 75 -1.89 -3.76 14.82
CA GLU A 75 -2.30 -4.89 15.65
C GLU A 75 -3.16 -4.44 16.85
N LYS A 76 -2.69 -3.42 17.59
CA LYS A 76 -3.40 -2.87 18.74
C LYS A 76 -4.77 -2.27 18.39
N ASN A 77 -4.94 -1.78 17.17
CA ASN A 77 -6.16 -1.10 16.75
C ASN A 77 -7.03 -1.95 15.79
N HIS A 78 -6.73 -3.24 15.64
CA HIS A 78 -7.44 -4.15 14.72
C HIS A 78 -7.48 -3.63 13.27
N ILE A 79 -6.35 -3.09 12.81
CA ILE A 79 -6.13 -2.65 11.44
C ILE A 79 -5.29 -3.72 10.74
N ARG A 80 -5.72 -4.17 9.58
CA ARG A 80 -4.94 -5.08 8.74
C ARG A 80 -4.00 -4.27 7.85
N CYS A 81 -2.75 -4.70 7.75
CA CYS A 81 -1.81 -4.20 6.76
C CYS A 81 -1.82 -5.18 5.57
N LEU A 82 -2.36 -4.76 4.44
CA LEU A 82 -2.41 -5.54 3.20
C LEU A 82 -1.27 -5.09 2.30
N THR A 83 -0.44 -6.01 1.85
CA THR A 83 0.63 -5.73 0.89
C THR A 83 0.24 -6.19 -0.52
N LEU A 84 1.00 -5.80 -1.54
CA LEU A 84 0.70 -6.13 -2.95
C LEU A 84 0.45 -7.62 -3.20
N ASN A 85 1.10 -8.50 -2.45
CA ASN A 85 1.01 -9.94 -2.62
C ASN A 85 -0.12 -10.59 -1.80
N ASP A 86 -0.86 -9.82 -1.00
CA ASP A 86 -2.01 -10.32 -0.25
C ASP A 86 -3.20 -10.58 -1.17
N GLU A 87 -3.91 -11.69 -0.93
CA GLU A 87 -5.17 -11.98 -1.63
C GLU A 87 -6.24 -10.91 -1.36
N GLY A 88 -6.24 -10.33 -0.16
CA GLY A 88 -7.15 -9.25 0.22
C GLY A 88 -6.79 -7.89 -0.36
N TYR A 89 -5.63 -7.73 -1.01
CA TYR A 89 -5.27 -6.48 -1.67
C TYR A 89 -6.17 -6.25 -2.90
N PRO A 90 -6.71 -5.02 -3.13
CA PRO A 90 -7.58 -4.76 -4.27
C PRO A 90 -6.87 -5.05 -5.60
N GLY A 91 -7.33 -6.07 -6.34
CA GLY A 91 -6.70 -6.50 -7.61
C GLY A 91 -6.64 -5.37 -8.65
N ARG A 92 -7.72 -4.58 -8.76
CA ARG A 92 -7.76 -3.43 -9.69
C ARG A 92 -6.74 -2.35 -9.35
N LEU A 93 -6.46 -2.15 -8.06
CA LEU A 93 -5.43 -1.19 -7.64
C LEU A 93 -4.03 -1.72 -7.92
N ARG A 94 -3.82 -3.03 -7.82
CA ARG A 94 -2.53 -3.68 -8.12
C ARG A 94 -2.10 -3.48 -9.57
N GLU A 95 -3.05 -3.26 -10.49
CA GLU A 95 -2.79 -3.03 -11.92
C GLU A 95 -2.28 -1.60 -12.21
N CYS A 96 -2.32 -0.70 -11.23
CA CYS A 96 -1.81 0.66 -11.38
C CYS A 96 -0.30 0.69 -11.19
N ASP A 97 0.40 1.46 -12.04
CA ASP A 97 1.88 1.61 -11.99
C ASP A 97 2.39 2.32 -10.72
N ASP A 98 1.51 2.98 -10.00
CA ASP A 98 1.76 3.68 -8.74
C ASP A 98 1.01 3.06 -7.56
N ALA A 99 0.64 1.79 -7.66
CA ALA A 99 -0.04 1.08 -6.60
C ALA A 99 0.75 1.16 -5.29
N PRO A 100 0.12 1.54 -4.17
CA PRO A 100 0.79 1.59 -2.88
C PRO A 100 1.20 0.19 -2.42
N LEU A 101 2.44 0.04 -1.93
CA LEU A 101 2.99 -1.25 -1.50
C LEU A 101 2.23 -1.86 -0.32
N ALA A 102 1.60 -1.03 0.51
CA ALA A 102 0.82 -1.43 1.65
C ALA A 102 -0.42 -0.56 1.81
N LEU A 103 -1.51 -1.19 2.20
CA LEU A 103 -2.78 -0.54 2.53
C LEU A 103 -3.16 -0.88 3.97
N PHE A 104 -3.59 0.13 4.71
CA PHE A 104 -4.18 -0.06 6.03
C PHE A 104 -5.69 -0.21 5.89
N TYR A 105 -6.20 -1.35 6.32
CA TYR A 105 -7.60 -1.70 6.18
C TYR A 105 -8.24 -2.02 7.52
N ARG A 106 -9.36 -1.36 7.80
CA ARG A 106 -10.19 -1.64 8.97
C ARG A 106 -11.63 -1.86 8.53
N GLY A 107 -12.16 -3.03 8.81
CA GLY A 107 -13.51 -3.43 8.44
C GLY A 107 -13.58 -4.87 7.94
N ASN A 108 -14.71 -5.22 7.35
CA ASN A 108 -15.03 -6.57 6.86
C ASN A 108 -15.51 -6.59 5.40
N ALA A 109 -15.43 -5.45 4.68
CA ALA A 109 -15.83 -5.42 3.29
C ALA A 109 -14.87 -6.23 2.41
N ASP A 110 -15.39 -6.85 1.35
CA ASP A 110 -14.59 -7.47 0.31
C ASP A 110 -14.07 -6.38 -0.64
N LEU A 111 -12.77 -6.11 -0.63
CA LEU A 111 -12.14 -5.13 -1.50
C LEU A 111 -12.03 -5.58 -2.96
N ASN A 112 -12.26 -6.88 -3.22
CA ASN A 112 -12.28 -7.50 -4.54
C ASN A 112 -13.70 -7.82 -5.03
N ALA A 113 -14.71 -7.20 -4.43
CA ALA A 113 -16.11 -7.38 -4.86
C ALA A 113 -16.26 -7.16 -6.37
N LEU A 114 -17.14 -7.96 -7.00
CA LEU A 114 -17.35 -7.95 -8.46
C LEU A 114 -17.81 -6.57 -8.96
N HIS A 115 -18.70 -5.92 -8.19
CA HIS A 115 -19.25 -4.61 -8.52
C HIS A 115 -18.79 -3.57 -7.51
N VAL A 116 -18.01 -2.60 -7.96
CA VAL A 116 -17.51 -1.48 -7.15
C VAL A 116 -17.87 -0.18 -7.83
N ILE A 117 -18.50 0.73 -7.08
CA ILE A 117 -18.82 2.09 -7.53
C ILE A 117 -18.01 3.06 -6.67
N ASN A 118 -17.28 3.94 -7.32
CA ASN A 118 -16.54 5.00 -6.67
C ASN A 118 -17.36 6.29 -6.66
N MET A 119 -17.52 6.88 -5.48
CA MET A 119 -18.11 8.20 -5.32
C MET A 119 -17.02 9.20 -4.97
N VAL A 120 -16.80 10.16 -5.86
CA VAL A 120 -15.77 11.19 -5.71
C VAL A 120 -16.39 12.56 -5.82
N GLY A 121 -16.00 13.48 -4.97
CA GLY A 121 -16.51 14.85 -4.96
C GLY A 121 -15.53 15.85 -4.37
N THR A 122 -15.93 17.12 -4.38
CA THR A 122 -15.17 18.20 -3.77
C THR A 122 -15.27 18.15 -2.24
N ARG A 123 -14.32 18.82 -1.54
CA ARG A 123 -14.38 18.95 -0.06
C ARG A 123 -15.60 19.71 0.44
N HIS A 124 -16.19 20.54 -0.42
CA HIS A 124 -17.40 21.29 -0.16
C HIS A 124 -18.51 20.80 -1.11
N ALA A 125 -19.15 19.70 -0.71
CA ALA A 125 -20.26 19.14 -1.49
C ALA A 125 -21.50 20.01 -1.39
N THR A 126 -22.23 20.13 -2.52
CA THR A 126 -23.56 20.77 -2.53
C THR A 126 -24.57 19.95 -1.73
N PRO A 127 -25.69 20.55 -1.26
CA PRO A 127 -26.76 19.80 -0.59
C PRO A 127 -27.28 18.63 -1.44
N TYR A 128 -27.38 18.81 -2.76
CA TYR A 128 -27.75 17.75 -3.70
C TYR A 128 -26.73 16.61 -3.71
N GLY A 129 -25.41 16.92 -3.76
CA GLY A 129 -24.35 15.91 -3.70
C GLY A 129 -24.36 15.14 -2.39
N GLN A 130 -24.62 15.80 -1.27
CA GLN A 130 -24.76 15.16 0.04
C GLN A 130 -25.96 14.21 0.10
N ASP A 131 -27.11 14.62 -0.46
CA ASP A 131 -28.31 13.79 -0.53
C ASP A 131 -28.08 12.53 -1.39
N ILE A 132 -27.44 12.68 -2.55
CA ILE A 132 -27.09 11.53 -3.41
C ILE A 132 -26.16 10.56 -2.67
N CYS A 133 -25.11 11.05 -2.01
CA CYS A 133 -24.21 10.20 -1.24
C CYS A 133 -24.96 9.44 -0.13
N THR A 134 -25.82 10.13 0.60
CA THR A 134 -26.61 9.53 1.68
C THR A 134 -27.53 8.42 1.14
N ARG A 135 -28.23 8.68 0.05
CA ARG A 135 -29.12 7.68 -0.57
C ARG A 135 -28.34 6.48 -1.08
N CYS A 136 -27.22 6.67 -1.79
CA CYS A 136 -26.40 5.57 -2.25
C CYS A 136 -25.88 4.71 -1.09
N LEU A 137 -25.40 5.31 -0.01
CA LEU A 137 -24.91 4.58 1.16
C LEU A 137 -26.02 3.81 1.86
N LEU A 138 -27.23 4.37 1.98
CA LEU A 138 -28.36 3.68 2.59
C LEU A 138 -28.82 2.45 1.79
N TYR A 139 -28.73 2.50 0.46
CA TYR A 139 -29.17 1.39 -0.40
C TYR A 139 -28.08 0.34 -0.67
N THR A 140 -26.79 0.68 -0.52
CA THR A 140 -25.68 -0.19 -0.89
C THR A 140 -24.87 -0.70 0.30
N SER A 141 -24.90 0.00 1.44
CA SER A 141 -24.28 -0.48 2.68
C SER A 141 -25.24 -1.39 3.44
N PRO A 142 -24.77 -2.53 3.95
CA PRO A 142 -25.54 -3.26 4.95
C PRO A 142 -25.78 -2.31 6.13
N SER A 143 -27.02 -2.22 6.54
CA SER A 143 -27.43 -1.41 7.69
C SER A 143 -26.59 -1.75 8.91
N PRO A 144 -26.14 -0.78 9.72
CA PRO A 144 -25.45 -1.06 10.96
C PRO A 144 -26.32 -1.83 11.95
#